data_1be527a6b3d9e06850b057b16061826d
#
_entry.id   1be527a6b3d9e06850b057b16061826d
#
_cell.length_a   1.000
_cell.length_b   1.000
_cell.length_c   1.000
_cell.angle_alpha   90.00
_cell.angle_beta   90.00
_cell.angle_gamma   90.00
#
_symmetry.space_group_name_H-M   'P 1'
#
loop_
_entity.id
_entity.type
_entity.pdbx_description
1 polymer ?
#
loop_
_entity_poly.entity_id
_entity_poly.type
_entity_poly.pdbx_seq_one_letter_code
_entity_poly.pdbx_strand_id
1 'polypeptide(L)'
;MDAIYLNPRAPGSFGGVEALRRYARKSRKAVVDYLVGQDAYTMHKPTRTRFPRRRTFAKGIADLFQIDLADVSKLSPHNDGYRYLLNCIYVFTKRAWSIPLRTKTGRKVSNAFERILSEQRCNMVQSDKGTEFLNSAF
;
A
#
# COMPACT_ATOMS: atom_id res chain seq x y z
N MET A 1 1.18 -33.94 16.40
CA MET A 1 0.59 -32.96 15.45
C MET A 1 0.98 -33.26 14.00
N ASP A 2 2.14 -33.89 13.81
CA ASP A 2 2.64 -34.23 12.46
C ASP A 2 1.67 -35.07 11.62
N ALA A 3 1.02 -36.07 12.21
CA ALA A 3 0.05 -36.92 11.51
C ALA A 3 -1.16 -36.16 10.93
N ILE A 4 -1.42 -34.94 11.41
CA ILE A 4 -2.48 -34.08 10.86
C ILE A 4 -1.85 -33.03 9.94
N TYR A 5 -0.81 -32.35 10.42
CA TYR A 5 -0.25 -31.20 9.71
C TYR A 5 0.45 -31.59 8.40
N LEU A 6 1.24 -32.65 8.42
CA LEU A 6 2.01 -33.13 7.26
C LEU A 6 1.25 -34.11 6.36
N ASN A 7 0.05 -34.51 6.72
CA ASN A 7 -0.76 -35.42 5.90
C ASN A 7 -1.70 -34.64 4.97
N PRO A 8 -1.46 -34.62 3.65
CA PRO A 8 -2.29 -33.85 2.71
C PRO A 8 -3.77 -34.23 2.70
N ARG A 9 -4.12 -35.43 3.17
CA ARG A 9 -5.52 -35.91 3.26
C ARG A 9 -6.21 -35.49 4.56
N ALA A 10 -5.48 -34.97 5.55
CA ALA A 10 -6.06 -34.59 6.82
C ALA A 10 -6.66 -33.19 6.75
N PRO A 11 -7.87 -32.96 7.29
CA PRO A 11 -8.42 -31.62 7.42
C PRO A 11 -7.53 -30.79 8.37
N GLY A 12 -7.01 -29.67 7.92
CA GLY A 12 -6.05 -28.83 8.67
C GLY A 12 -4.59 -29.04 8.28
N SER A 13 -4.32 -29.92 7.28
CA SER A 13 -3.01 -30.10 6.66
C SER A 13 -2.47 -28.77 6.14
N PHE A 14 -1.20 -28.46 6.44
CA PHE A 14 -0.51 -27.21 6.11
C PHE A 14 -1.30 -25.93 6.44
N GLY A 15 -2.31 -26.02 7.31
CA GLY A 15 -3.19 -24.94 7.69
C GLY A 15 -2.60 -24.01 8.76
N GLY A 16 -3.26 -22.89 9.01
CA GLY A 16 -2.90 -21.98 10.09
C GLY A 16 -3.30 -22.46 11.48
N VAL A 17 -2.98 -21.65 12.49
CA VAL A 17 -3.19 -21.98 13.92
C VAL A 17 -4.60 -22.47 14.21
N GLU A 18 -5.62 -21.79 13.72
CA GLU A 18 -7.01 -22.13 14.04
C GLU A 18 -7.48 -23.40 13.32
N ALA A 19 -7.04 -23.63 12.08
CA ALA A 19 -7.32 -24.84 11.35
C ALA A 19 -6.70 -26.06 12.06
N LEU A 20 -5.40 -26.02 12.36
CA LEU A 20 -4.72 -27.11 13.03
C LEU A 20 -5.24 -27.34 14.46
N ARG A 21 -5.57 -26.27 15.20
CA ARG A 21 -6.13 -26.35 16.55
C ARG A 21 -7.42 -27.15 16.58
N ARG A 22 -8.33 -26.87 15.63
CA ARG A 22 -9.65 -27.54 15.54
C ARG A 22 -9.53 -29.04 15.39
N TYR A 23 -8.59 -29.51 14.59
CA TYR A 23 -8.43 -30.93 14.32
C TYR A 23 -7.47 -31.65 15.25
N ALA A 24 -6.42 -30.97 15.72
CA ALA A 24 -5.46 -31.52 16.68
C ALA A 24 -5.99 -31.53 18.12
N ARG A 25 -7.08 -30.84 18.42
CA ARG A 25 -7.68 -30.69 19.76
C ARG A 25 -6.65 -30.29 20.85
N LYS A 26 -5.73 -29.40 20.49
CA LYS A 26 -4.67 -28.90 21.36
C LYS A 26 -4.92 -27.43 21.73
N SER A 27 -4.24 -26.96 22.79
CA SER A 27 -4.28 -25.54 23.15
C SER A 27 -3.68 -24.67 22.05
N ARG A 28 -4.14 -23.41 21.96
CA ARG A 28 -3.62 -22.46 20.97
C ARG A 28 -2.10 -22.27 21.10
N LYS A 29 -1.59 -22.22 22.34
CA LYS A 29 -0.15 -22.10 22.62
C LYS A 29 0.62 -23.28 22.05
N ALA A 30 0.22 -24.51 22.36
CA ALA A 30 0.88 -25.71 21.86
C ALA A 30 0.91 -25.81 20.33
N VAL A 31 -0.17 -25.34 19.66
CA VAL A 31 -0.22 -25.30 18.19
C VAL A 31 0.69 -24.22 17.62
N VAL A 32 0.78 -23.05 18.25
CA VAL A 32 1.70 -21.98 17.81
C VAL A 32 3.13 -22.44 17.95
N ASP A 33 3.50 -23.00 19.13
CA ASP A 33 4.85 -23.48 19.41
C ASP A 33 5.27 -24.58 18.40
N TYR A 34 4.35 -25.47 18.06
CA TYR A 34 4.56 -26.49 17.02
C TYR A 34 4.77 -25.88 15.63
N LEU A 35 3.89 -24.94 15.22
CA LEU A 35 3.94 -24.33 13.89
C LEU A 35 5.17 -23.46 13.66
N VAL A 36 5.69 -22.82 14.71
CA VAL A 36 6.93 -22.03 14.62
C VAL A 36 8.13 -22.89 14.24
N GLY A 37 8.12 -24.18 14.60
CA GLY A 37 9.15 -25.14 14.20
C GLY A 37 8.94 -25.78 12.82
N GLN A 38 7.89 -25.40 12.09
CA GLN A 38 7.59 -25.95 10.75
C GLN A 38 8.02 -24.98 9.65
N ASP A 39 8.98 -25.35 8.81
CA ASP A 39 9.49 -24.51 7.72
C ASP A 39 8.38 -24.12 6.73
N ALA A 40 7.52 -25.08 6.36
CA ALA A 40 6.39 -24.79 5.47
C ALA A 40 5.46 -23.69 6.01
N TYR A 41 5.29 -23.61 7.34
CA TYR A 41 4.46 -22.57 7.95
C TYR A 41 5.20 -21.23 8.03
N THR A 42 6.45 -21.23 8.47
CA THR A 42 7.23 -20.00 8.71
C THR A 42 7.57 -19.29 7.40
N MET A 43 7.91 -20.03 6.34
CA MET A 43 8.24 -19.47 5.02
C MET A 43 7.04 -18.89 4.28
N HIS A 44 5.86 -19.47 4.44
CA HIS A 44 4.66 -19.07 3.70
C HIS A 44 3.66 -18.25 4.51
N LYS A 45 3.90 -18.09 5.80
CA LYS A 45 3.03 -17.27 6.66
C LYS A 45 3.15 -15.80 6.29
N PRO A 46 2.06 -15.14 5.85
CA PRO A 46 2.11 -13.71 5.57
C PRO A 46 2.41 -12.91 6.85
N THR A 47 3.47 -12.13 6.80
CA THR A 47 3.86 -11.24 7.91
C THR A 47 2.92 -10.04 7.94
N ARG A 48 1.91 -10.08 8.80
CA ARG A 48 1.07 -8.90 9.07
C ARG A 48 1.68 -8.11 10.22
N THR A 49 2.44 -7.09 9.88
CA THR A 49 2.92 -6.14 10.87
C THR A 49 1.79 -5.15 11.20
N ARG A 50 1.27 -5.23 12.43
CA ARG A 50 0.35 -4.20 12.95
C ARG A 50 1.20 -3.09 13.56
N PHE A 51 1.14 -1.91 12.98
CA PHE A 51 1.77 -0.73 13.54
C PHE A 51 0.74 0.39 13.71
N PRO A 52 0.90 1.27 14.70
CA PRO A 52 0.01 2.42 14.85
C PRO A 52 0.16 3.34 13.64
N ARG A 53 -0.93 3.58 12.93
CA ARG A 53 -0.95 4.51 11.80
C ARG A 53 -1.15 5.92 12.31
N ARG A 54 -0.32 6.84 11.84
CA ARG A 54 -0.55 8.26 12.07
C ARG A 54 -1.77 8.70 11.26
N ARG A 55 -2.69 9.37 11.91
CA ARG A 55 -3.83 9.97 11.22
C ARG A 55 -3.38 11.28 10.57
N THR A 56 -3.82 11.53 9.34
CA THR A 56 -3.64 12.80 8.66
C THR A 56 -4.87 13.65 8.93
N PHE A 57 -4.67 14.86 9.41
CA PHE A 57 -5.73 15.83 9.68
C PHE A 57 -5.48 17.08 8.86
N ALA A 58 -6.54 17.62 8.23
CA ALA A 58 -6.56 18.97 7.69
C ALA A 58 -7.33 19.87 8.66
N LYS A 59 -6.75 21.01 8.98
CA LYS A 59 -7.35 21.99 9.93
C LYS A 59 -8.50 22.77 9.32
N GLY A 60 -8.59 22.80 7.99
CA GLY A 60 -9.64 23.54 7.29
C GLY A 60 -9.40 23.61 5.79
N ILE A 61 -10.05 24.61 5.16
CA ILE A 61 -9.93 24.89 3.73
C ILE A 61 -8.50 25.31 3.39
N ALA A 62 -7.99 24.87 2.25
CA ALA A 62 -6.66 25.13 1.71
C ALA A 62 -5.48 24.65 2.59
N ASP A 63 -5.72 23.76 3.56
CA ASP A 63 -4.68 23.36 4.51
C ASP A 63 -3.72 22.34 3.92
N LEU A 64 -4.22 21.17 3.45
CA LEU A 64 -3.36 20.04 3.09
C LEU A 64 -3.81 19.32 1.83
N PHE A 65 -2.89 19.16 0.89
CA PHE A 65 -2.97 18.22 -0.22
C PHE A 65 -2.08 17.02 0.03
N GLN A 66 -2.57 15.84 -0.34
CA GLN A 66 -1.75 14.63 -0.47
C GLN A 66 -1.58 14.33 -1.95
N ILE A 67 -0.34 14.08 -2.36
CA ILE A 67 0.00 13.73 -3.73
C ILE A 67 0.72 12.39 -3.78
N ASP A 68 0.50 11.67 -4.86
CA ASP A 68 1.10 10.38 -5.14
C ASP A 68 1.24 10.17 -6.64
N LEU A 69 2.25 9.42 -7.08
CA LEU A 69 2.50 9.10 -8.47
C LEU A 69 2.30 7.61 -8.74
N ALA A 70 1.15 7.25 -9.30
CA ALA A 70 0.88 5.88 -9.67
C ALA A 70 1.58 5.49 -10.98
N ASP A 71 2.28 4.36 -10.99
CA ASP A 71 2.90 3.78 -12.19
C ASP A 71 1.90 2.88 -12.93
N VAL A 72 1.52 3.32 -14.12
CA VAL A 72 0.63 2.61 -15.04
C VAL A 72 1.35 2.23 -16.35
N SER A 73 2.68 2.13 -16.31
CA SER A 73 3.52 1.90 -17.49
C SER A 73 3.12 0.65 -18.28
N LYS A 74 2.62 -0.38 -17.61
CA LYS A 74 2.13 -1.62 -18.26
C LYS A 74 0.92 -1.38 -19.17
N LEU A 75 0.17 -0.32 -18.94
CA LEU A 75 -1.00 0.04 -19.73
C LEU A 75 -0.67 1.03 -20.86
N SER A 76 0.58 1.51 -20.95
CA SER A 76 0.97 2.54 -21.91
C SER A 76 0.68 2.21 -23.38
N PRO A 77 0.69 0.95 -23.84
CA PRO A 77 0.30 0.61 -25.21
C PRO A 77 -1.20 0.85 -25.53
N HIS A 78 -2.03 0.94 -24.48
CA HIS A 78 -3.48 1.04 -24.60
C HIS A 78 -4.05 2.38 -24.11
N ASN A 79 -3.19 3.34 -23.74
CA ASN A 79 -3.60 4.61 -23.15
C ASN A 79 -2.80 5.81 -23.71
N ASP A 80 -2.54 5.85 -24.99
CA ASP A 80 -1.83 6.94 -25.68
C ASP A 80 -0.41 7.20 -25.18
N GLY A 81 0.25 6.16 -24.62
CA GLY A 81 1.61 6.24 -24.15
C GLY A 81 1.79 6.87 -22.76
N TYR A 82 0.71 7.11 -22.03
CA TYR A 82 0.82 7.57 -20.63
C TYR A 82 1.29 6.45 -19.72
N ARG A 83 2.26 6.77 -18.86
CA ARG A 83 2.92 5.81 -17.97
C ARG A 83 2.67 6.08 -16.50
N TYR A 84 2.28 7.30 -16.15
CA TYR A 84 2.10 7.72 -14.76
C TYR A 84 0.83 8.52 -14.60
N LEU A 85 0.24 8.47 -13.41
CA LEU A 85 -0.86 9.33 -13.00
C LEU A 85 -0.43 10.10 -11.76
N LEU A 86 -0.34 11.42 -11.86
CA LEU A 86 -0.20 12.27 -10.69
C LEU A 86 -1.57 12.40 -10.04
N ASN A 87 -1.75 11.74 -8.90
CA ASN A 87 -2.96 11.83 -8.11
C ASN A 87 -2.76 12.86 -7.00
N CYS A 88 -3.73 13.73 -6.83
CA CYS A 88 -3.77 14.71 -5.77
C CYS A 88 -5.12 14.63 -5.08
N ILE A 89 -5.14 14.57 -3.75
CA ILE A 89 -6.36 14.64 -2.96
C ILE A 89 -6.29 15.83 -1.99
N TYR A 90 -7.32 16.63 -2.00
CA TYR A 90 -7.54 17.66 -1.01
C TYR A 90 -8.13 17.04 0.26
N VAL A 91 -7.31 16.94 1.30
CA VAL A 91 -7.61 16.14 2.50
C VAL A 91 -8.88 16.58 3.21
N PHE A 92 -9.20 17.86 3.21
CA PHE A 92 -10.40 18.39 3.88
C PHE A 92 -11.68 18.04 3.12
N THR A 93 -11.78 18.39 1.84
CA THR A 93 -13.01 18.21 1.05
C THR A 93 -13.14 16.85 0.38
N LYS A 94 -12.04 16.08 0.30
CA LYS A 94 -11.92 14.83 -0.46
C LYS A 94 -12.01 15.00 -1.98
N ARG A 95 -11.99 16.24 -2.49
CA ARG A 95 -11.85 16.48 -3.92
C ARG A 95 -10.52 15.92 -4.40
N ALA A 96 -10.52 15.24 -5.55
CA ALA A 96 -9.33 14.63 -6.12
C ALA A 96 -9.12 15.07 -7.57
N TRP A 97 -7.86 15.13 -7.96
CA TRP A 97 -7.39 15.35 -9.33
C TRP A 97 -6.48 14.19 -9.72
N SER A 98 -6.53 13.82 -10.99
CA SER A 98 -5.61 12.84 -11.56
C SER A 98 -5.13 13.36 -12.91
N ILE A 99 -3.84 13.57 -13.06
CA ILE A 99 -3.24 14.12 -14.29
C ILE A 99 -2.31 13.07 -14.89
N PRO A 100 -2.59 12.64 -16.16
CA PRO A 100 -1.76 11.65 -16.83
C PRO A 100 -0.43 12.26 -17.29
N LEU A 101 0.64 11.51 -17.12
CA LEU A 101 2.02 11.89 -17.48
C LEU A 101 2.70 10.78 -18.29
N ARG A 102 3.48 11.16 -19.29
CA ARG A 102 4.30 10.20 -20.06
C ARG A 102 5.64 9.91 -19.39
N THR A 103 6.13 10.83 -18.57
CA THR A 103 7.40 10.71 -17.84
C THR A 103 7.24 11.23 -16.41
N LYS A 104 8.04 10.68 -15.48
CA LYS A 104 8.04 11.08 -14.06
C LYS A 104 9.20 12.03 -13.70
N THR A 105 9.67 12.84 -14.66
CA THR A 105 10.69 13.85 -14.35
C THR A 105 10.11 14.93 -13.44
N GLY A 106 10.89 15.42 -12.46
CA GLY A 106 10.45 16.44 -11.50
C GLY A 106 9.79 17.64 -12.19
N ARG A 107 10.35 18.15 -13.30
CA ARG A 107 9.77 19.26 -14.06
C ARG A 107 8.37 18.95 -14.62
N LYS A 108 8.11 17.71 -15.10
CA LYS A 108 6.80 17.34 -15.61
C LYS A 108 5.78 17.15 -14.48
N VAL A 109 6.22 16.60 -13.36
CA VAL A 109 5.40 16.45 -12.16
C VAL A 109 5.06 17.80 -11.56
N SER A 110 6.04 18.72 -11.45
CA SER A 110 5.85 20.10 -10.99
C SER A 110 4.84 20.85 -11.86
N ASN A 111 5.00 20.85 -13.18
CA ASN A 111 4.08 21.52 -14.10
C ASN A 111 2.65 20.95 -14.00
N ALA A 112 2.50 19.64 -13.78
CA ALA A 112 1.19 19.04 -13.58
C ALA A 112 0.57 19.47 -12.24
N PHE A 113 1.37 19.53 -11.19
CA PHE A 113 0.91 19.97 -9.88
C PHE A 113 0.55 21.46 -9.88
N GLU A 114 1.31 22.31 -10.57
CA GLU A 114 1.01 23.73 -10.75
C GLU A 114 -0.38 23.96 -11.37
N ARG A 115 -0.80 23.12 -12.32
CA ARG A 115 -2.17 23.19 -12.88
C ARG A 115 -3.22 22.92 -11.81
N ILE A 116 -2.98 22.02 -10.86
CA ILE A 116 -3.89 21.78 -9.75
C ILE A 116 -3.91 22.99 -8.82
N LEU A 117 -2.74 23.56 -8.53
CA LEU A 117 -2.62 24.75 -7.67
C LEU A 117 -3.26 25.99 -8.26
N SER A 118 -3.35 26.11 -9.59
CA SER A 118 -4.06 27.20 -10.26
C SER A 118 -5.58 27.14 -10.06
N GLU A 119 -6.12 25.92 -9.89
CA GLU A 119 -7.54 25.74 -9.57
C GLU A 119 -7.82 25.91 -8.07
N GLN A 120 -6.93 25.39 -7.25
CA GLN A 120 -7.12 25.36 -5.79
C GLN A 120 -5.78 25.51 -5.07
N ARG A 121 -5.61 26.58 -4.31
CA ARG A 121 -4.42 26.78 -3.47
C ARG A 121 -4.39 25.81 -2.29
N CYS A 122 -3.18 25.48 -1.82
CA CYS A 122 -2.97 24.78 -0.57
C CYS A 122 -1.76 25.36 0.19
N ASN A 123 -1.76 25.21 1.51
CA ASN A 123 -0.70 25.67 2.38
C ASN A 123 0.39 24.63 2.58
N MET A 124 0.01 23.35 2.55
CA MET A 124 0.91 22.24 2.77
C MET A 124 0.66 21.11 1.75
N VAL A 125 1.75 20.45 1.36
CA VAL A 125 1.70 19.27 0.50
C VAL A 125 2.37 18.12 1.22
N GLN A 126 1.74 16.96 1.21
CA GLN A 126 2.29 15.70 1.71
C GLN A 126 2.49 14.74 0.54
N SER A 127 3.71 14.30 0.35
CA SER A 127 4.08 13.24 -0.61
C SER A 127 4.87 12.14 0.10
N ASP A 128 5.14 11.05 -0.60
CA ASP A 128 6.23 10.16 -0.23
C ASP A 128 7.59 10.81 -0.50
N LYS A 129 8.68 10.08 -0.24
CA LYS A 129 10.06 10.56 -0.48
C LYS A 129 10.55 10.21 -1.90
N GLY A 130 9.65 10.16 -2.88
CA GLY A 130 10.02 9.93 -4.28
C GLY A 130 10.92 11.04 -4.83
N THR A 131 11.90 10.68 -5.64
CA THR A 131 12.82 11.65 -6.25
C THR A 131 12.14 12.64 -7.18
N GLU A 132 10.98 12.29 -7.70
CA GLU A 132 10.08 13.13 -8.49
C GLU A 132 9.49 14.31 -7.72
N PHE A 133 9.42 14.21 -6.38
CA PHE A 133 8.96 15.27 -5.49
C PHE A 133 10.11 15.95 -4.73
N LEU A 134 11.23 15.24 -4.51
CA LEU A 134 12.41 15.75 -3.81
C LEU A 134 13.49 16.22 -4.80
N ASN A 135 13.22 17.27 -5.54
CA ASN A 135 14.15 17.86 -6.48
C ASN A 135 13.98 19.37 -6.58
N SER A 136 14.92 20.07 -7.21
CA SER A 136 14.93 21.53 -7.35
C SER A 136 13.84 22.09 -8.27
N ALA A 137 13.13 21.27 -9.02
CA ALA A 137 12.07 21.70 -9.94
C ALA A 137 10.68 21.64 -9.29
N PHE A 138 10.53 20.89 -8.22
CA PHE A 138 9.27 20.74 -7.45
C PHE A 138 9.30 21.59 -6.20
#